data_89018466a5801fccfe529f2437045ebb
#
_entry.id   89018466a5801fccfe529f2437045ebb
#
_cell.length_a   1.000
_cell.length_b   1.000
_cell.length_c   1.000
_cell.angle_alpha   90.00
_cell.angle_beta   90.00
_cell.angle_gamma   90.00
#
_symmetry.space_group_name_H-M   'P 1'
#
loop_
_entity.id
_entity.type
_entity.pdbx_description
1 polymer ?
#
loop_
_entity_poly.entity_id
_entity_poly.type
_entity_poly.pdbx_seq_one_letter_code
_entity_poly.pdbx_strand_id
1 'polypeptide(L)'
;MDSLKIIPLGGLGEFGLNMMLIEYGDAAIAVDCGLMFPSADLLGIDLVIPDVSYLLERRDKLKAIVLTHAHEDHVGALPYILEHFDVPIFGTRLTLGLLANKLNEHDLEDTADVREITAGAPWEIAPFRIEGIRVTHSLMDCLALAIETPIGTVIHTGDFKIDNTPMEGEMFDFQSFAAYGEKGVLLLLSDSTNVERPGYTPSEREVGTNLEQIMQRSTRKVLVSTFSSSIPRLQQVIDISERCGRRVVLSGRSMIRNGQVASELGYLRLPRNFMTESERWHDLPTDQLTFLTTGSQGEPLSVLHRVALDDHKTIKIEPGDTVILSSKFIPGNEKTISNLINHLYRRGAEVHYEKVSEIHVSGHASQEELKTMLQLTRPRYFVPIHGEYRHLVRHRRLAQDVGMPEANCFILEDGDVLELTASSAQKTKTIQVGKVFVDGKGVGDVGDVVIRDRRHLSEDGMVLVVMAIHQQSGELVAEPDLISRGFMRAEESEEVLENAKKVVLETFAGINRETRTDPAEVKEEVRKALRRFFRKKLERHPVVLPYIIET
;
A
#
# COMPACT_ATOMS: atom_id res chain seq x y z
N MET A 1 -22.73 31.02 6.07
CA MET A 1 -23.16 29.81 6.81
C MET A 1 -22.02 28.82 6.67
N ASP A 2 -21.60 28.22 7.77
CA ASP A 2 -20.54 27.21 7.71
C ASP A 2 -21.05 26.01 6.93
N SER A 3 -20.23 25.51 6.02
CA SER A 3 -20.51 24.32 5.22
C SER A 3 -19.60 23.18 5.66
N LEU A 4 -20.07 21.95 5.50
CA LEU A 4 -19.27 20.76 5.68
C LEU A 4 -18.51 20.48 4.37
N LYS A 5 -17.22 20.24 4.46
CA LYS A 5 -16.40 19.87 3.31
C LYS A 5 -15.85 18.46 3.49
N ILE A 6 -15.96 17.68 2.46
CA ILE A 6 -15.34 16.37 2.32
C ILE A 6 -14.24 16.49 1.28
N ILE A 7 -13.02 16.17 1.69
CA ILE A 7 -11.82 16.37 0.86
C ILE A 7 -10.95 15.13 0.94
N PRO A 8 -10.97 14.27 -0.08
CA PRO A 8 -10.03 13.16 -0.16
C PRO A 8 -8.62 13.70 -0.42
N LEU A 9 -7.66 13.35 0.42
CA LEU A 9 -6.24 13.62 0.22
C LEU A 9 -5.53 12.45 -0.45
N GLY A 10 -6.18 11.30 -0.50
CA GLY A 10 -5.75 10.07 -1.14
C GLY A 10 -6.82 8.98 -1.04
N GLY A 11 -6.67 7.91 -1.83
CA GLY A 11 -7.52 6.72 -1.77
C GLY A 11 -8.72 6.71 -2.72
N LEU A 12 -8.88 7.73 -3.57
CA LEU A 12 -9.93 7.75 -4.59
C LEU A 12 -9.35 7.65 -6.00
N GLY A 13 -9.85 6.68 -6.76
CA GLY A 13 -9.34 6.37 -8.10
C GLY A 13 -8.13 5.42 -8.10
N GLU A 14 -7.70 4.98 -6.92
CA GLU A 14 -6.58 4.07 -6.71
C GLU A 14 -6.80 3.18 -5.48
N PHE A 15 -5.88 2.26 -5.21
CA PHE A 15 -5.82 1.49 -3.96
C PHE A 15 -4.65 1.97 -3.11
N GLY A 16 -4.90 2.19 -1.83
CA GLY A 16 -3.95 2.75 -0.89
C GLY A 16 -4.11 4.25 -0.68
N LEU A 17 -3.26 4.85 0.13
CA LEU A 17 -3.25 6.28 0.48
C LEU A 17 -4.54 6.79 1.15
N ASN A 18 -5.36 5.91 1.74
CA ASN A 18 -6.65 6.31 2.29
C ASN A 18 -6.49 7.41 3.34
N MET A 19 -6.94 8.60 3.00
CA MET A 19 -6.97 9.76 3.89
C MET A 19 -8.09 10.70 3.49
N MET A 20 -9.18 10.72 4.30
CA MET A 20 -10.34 11.57 4.06
C MET A 20 -10.40 12.69 5.08
N LEU A 21 -10.37 13.93 4.61
CA LEU A 21 -10.54 15.10 5.47
C LEU A 21 -12.00 15.51 5.52
N ILE A 22 -12.52 15.69 6.73
CA ILE A 22 -13.87 16.19 7.02
C ILE A 22 -13.72 17.51 7.77
N GLU A 23 -14.04 18.63 7.10
CA GLU A 23 -13.86 19.98 7.61
C GLU A 23 -15.20 20.67 7.84
N TYR A 24 -15.37 21.29 9.03
CA TYR A 24 -16.52 22.16 9.33
C TYR A 24 -16.04 23.40 10.09
N GLY A 25 -16.21 24.59 9.49
CA GLY A 25 -15.73 25.85 10.06
C GLY A 25 -14.19 25.85 10.24
N ASP A 26 -13.72 26.01 11.47
CA ASP A 26 -12.31 26.02 11.83
C ASP A 26 -11.83 24.69 12.43
N ALA A 27 -12.60 23.62 12.27
CA ALA A 27 -12.23 22.30 12.73
C ALA A 27 -12.25 21.29 11.57
N ALA A 28 -11.29 20.39 11.59
CA ALA A 28 -11.20 19.26 10.67
C ALA A 28 -10.76 18.01 11.42
N ILE A 29 -11.23 16.86 10.96
CA ILE A 29 -10.72 15.54 11.33
C ILE A 29 -10.25 14.82 10.08
N ALA A 30 -9.19 14.03 10.19
CA ALA A 30 -8.79 13.09 9.16
C ALA A 30 -9.29 11.69 9.53
N VAL A 31 -9.92 11.02 8.59
CA VAL A 31 -10.27 9.60 8.69
C VAL A 31 -9.22 8.82 7.94
N ASP A 32 -8.50 7.98 8.65
CA ASP A 32 -7.35 7.21 8.20
C ASP A 32 -6.14 8.06 7.75
N CYS A 33 -5.01 7.41 7.59
CA CYS A 33 -3.76 8.00 7.11
C CYS A 33 -2.88 6.87 6.54
N GLY A 34 -3.25 6.40 5.36
CA GLY A 34 -2.70 5.21 4.75
C GLY A 34 -1.50 5.47 3.85
N LEU A 35 -0.70 4.44 3.63
CA LEU A 35 0.32 4.42 2.58
C LEU A 35 -0.13 3.63 1.35
N MET A 36 0.66 3.71 0.29
CA MET A 36 0.57 2.85 -0.88
C MET A 36 1.94 2.25 -1.18
N PHE A 37 1.98 0.97 -1.59
CA PHE A 37 3.19 0.38 -2.11
C PHE A 37 3.44 0.87 -3.56
N PRO A 38 4.69 1.20 -3.91
CA PRO A 38 4.99 1.76 -5.23
C PRO A 38 4.74 0.73 -6.34
N SER A 39 4.26 1.20 -7.48
CA SER A 39 4.19 0.41 -8.70
C SER A 39 5.59 0.12 -9.26
N ALA A 40 5.71 -0.90 -10.09
CA ALA A 40 7.01 -1.37 -10.62
C ALA A 40 7.79 -0.31 -11.43
N ASP A 41 7.14 0.75 -11.85
CA ASP A 41 7.74 1.86 -12.59
C ASP A 41 8.33 2.96 -11.68
N LEU A 42 8.03 2.92 -10.38
CA LEU A 42 8.61 3.80 -9.36
C LEU A 42 9.91 3.18 -8.80
N LEU A 43 10.95 3.15 -9.63
CA LEU A 43 12.21 2.50 -9.33
C LEU A 43 12.91 3.12 -8.11
N GLY A 44 13.21 2.28 -7.10
CA GLY A 44 13.92 2.69 -5.89
C GLY A 44 13.06 3.50 -4.91
N ILE A 45 11.74 3.52 -5.06
CA ILE A 45 10.82 4.05 -4.07
C ILE A 45 10.38 2.90 -3.17
N ASP A 46 10.42 3.10 -1.86
CA ASP A 46 10.01 2.10 -0.88
C ASP A 46 8.51 2.19 -0.59
N LEU A 47 8.01 3.40 -0.41
CA LEU A 47 6.62 3.69 -0.02
C LEU A 47 6.14 4.99 -0.68
N VAL A 48 4.82 5.14 -0.76
CA VAL A 48 4.15 6.37 -1.18
C VAL A 48 3.19 6.79 -0.07
N ILE A 49 3.19 8.07 0.29
CA ILE A 49 2.32 8.64 1.32
C ILE A 49 1.51 9.81 0.76
N PRO A 50 0.36 10.17 1.36
CA PRO A 50 -0.43 11.32 0.92
C PRO A 50 0.34 12.63 1.05
N ASP A 51 0.12 13.55 0.11
CA ASP A 51 0.58 14.94 0.24
C ASP A 51 -0.35 15.71 1.18
N VAL A 52 0.17 16.09 2.33
CA VAL A 52 -0.56 16.83 3.37
C VAL A 52 -0.29 18.34 3.35
N SER A 53 0.26 18.89 2.26
CA SER A 53 0.57 20.31 2.12
C SER A 53 -0.65 21.21 2.41
N TYR A 54 -1.84 20.78 1.99
CA TYR A 54 -3.09 21.47 2.32
C TYR A 54 -3.32 21.60 3.84
N LEU A 55 -3.02 20.55 4.59
CA LEU A 55 -3.13 20.56 6.06
C LEU A 55 -2.00 21.35 6.71
N LEU A 56 -0.78 21.30 6.17
CA LEU A 56 0.37 22.05 6.68
C LEU A 56 0.11 23.56 6.68
N GLU A 57 -0.58 24.07 5.68
CA GLU A 57 -1.01 25.47 5.61
C GLU A 57 -2.11 25.83 6.61
N ARG A 58 -2.78 24.81 7.21
CA ARG A 58 -3.97 24.93 8.08
C ARG A 58 -3.85 24.06 9.34
N ARG A 59 -2.64 23.95 9.88
CA ARG A 59 -2.33 23.03 11.00
C ARG A 59 -3.31 23.14 12.16
N ASP A 60 -3.71 24.36 12.50
CA ASP A 60 -4.61 24.62 13.64
C ASP A 60 -6.03 24.06 13.43
N LYS A 61 -6.41 23.76 12.19
CA LYS A 61 -7.73 23.17 11.89
C LYS A 61 -7.79 21.68 12.18
N LEU A 62 -6.71 20.92 11.95
CA LEU A 62 -6.71 19.49 12.23
C LEU A 62 -6.80 19.26 13.74
N LYS A 63 -7.87 18.59 14.18
CA LYS A 63 -8.14 18.35 15.61
C LYS A 63 -7.84 16.93 16.03
N ALA A 64 -7.90 15.98 15.09
CA ALA A 64 -7.63 14.57 15.35
C ALA A 64 -7.48 13.77 14.06
N ILE A 65 -6.88 12.59 14.19
CA ILE A 65 -6.92 11.51 13.19
C ILE A 65 -7.74 10.37 13.79
N VAL A 66 -8.69 9.83 13.04
CA VAL A 66 -9.57 8.73 13.47
C VAL A 66 -9.34 7.54 12.56
N LEU A 67 -8.96 6.42 13.14
CA LEU A 67 -8.61 5.21 12.40
C LEU A 67 -9.78 4.24 12.36
N THR A 68 -10.09 3.74 11.17
CA THR A 68 -11.11 2.72 10.96
C THR A 68 -10.59 1.32 11.31
N HIS A 69 -9.37 0.99 10.92
CA HIS A 69 -8.70 -0.29 11.19
C HIS A 69 -7.17 -0.22 10.89
N ALA A 70 -6.43 -1.29 11.14
CA ALA A 70 -4.96 -1.30 11.13
C ALA A 70 -4.29 -1.78 9.84
N HIS A 71 -4.95 -1.78 8.68
CA HIS A 71 -4.26 -2.07 7.42
C HIS A 71 -3.31 -0.93 7.03
N GLU A 72 -2.25 -1.27 6.29
CA GLU A 72 -1.20 -0.35 5.88
C GLU A 72 -1.71 0.84 5.07
N ASP A 73 -2.67 0.60 4.22
CA ASP A 73 -3.32 1.60 3.39
C ASP A 73 -4.31 2.50 4.16
N HIS A 74 -4.44 2.30 5.49
CA HIS A 74 -5.22 3.13 6.43
C HIS A 74 -4.39 3.74 7.56
N VAL A 75 -3.25 3.12 7.96
CA VAL A 75 -2.43 3.63 9.07
C VAL A 75 -0.97 3.85 8.71
N GLY A 76 -0.53 3.34 7.57
CA GLY A 76 0.89 3.21 7.27
C GLY A 76 1.64 4.52 7.08
N ALA A 77 0.97 5.63 6.73
CA ALA A 77 1.61 6.93 6.58
C ALA A 77 1.70 7.73 7.89
N LEU A 78 1.03 7.27 8.97
CA LEU A 78 1.01 7.99 10.25
C LEU A 78 2.39 8.41 10.77
N PRO A 79 3.42 7.56 10.80
CA PRO A 79 4.73 7.96 11.33
C PRO A 79 5.29 9.20 10.61
N TYR A 80 5.10 9.31 9.30
CA TYR A 80 5.59 10.45 8.51
C TYR A 80 4.77 11.71 8.70
N ILE A 81 3.47 11.56 8.97
CA ILE A 81 2.55 12.69 9.15
C ILE A 81 2.67 13.28 10.56
N LEU A 82 2.88 12.44 11.56
CA LEU A 82 3.04 12.87 12.96
C LEU A 82 4.30 13.71 13.22
N GLU A 83 5.30 13.67 12.34
CA GLU A 83 6.42 14.60 12.38
C GLU A 83 5.96 16.07 12.21
N HIS A 84 4.78 16.28 11.63
CA HIS A 84 4.25 17.59 11.30
C HIS A 84 3.05 18.02 12.15
N PHE A 85 2.35 17.07 12.79
CA PHE A 85 1.12 17.33 13.54
C PHE A 85 1.14 16.66 14.90
N ASP A 86 0.89 17.47 15.94
CA ASP A 86 0.69 17.01 17.31
C ASP A 86 -0.82 16.99 17.60
N VAL A 87 -1.49 15.92 17.19
CA VAL A 87 -2.94 15.74 17.33
C VAL A 87 -3.26 14.32 17.82
N PRO A 88 -4.35 14.16 18.61
CA PRO A 88 -4.74 12.84 19.09
C PRO A 88 -5.14 11.92 17.95
N ILE A 89 -4.77 10.63 18.09
CA ILE A 89 -5.10 9.53 17.20
C ILE A 89 -6.09 8.64 17.91
N PHE A 90 -7.29 8.50 17.34
CA PHE A 90 -8.33 7.64 17.88
C PHE A 90 -8.38 6.33 17.09
N GLY A 91 -8.44 5.19 17.78
CA GLY A 91 -8.54 3.88 17.16
C GLY A 91 -8.99 2.82 18.15
N THR A 92 -9.40 1.67 17.65
CA THR A 92 -9.73 0.53 18.50
C THR A 92 -8.46 -0.08 19.12
N ARG A 93 -8.65 -0.87 20.16
CA ARG A 93 -7.57 -1.48 20.93
C ARG A 93 -6.60 -2.27 20.06
N LEU A 94 -7.11 -3.09 19.13
CA LEU A 94 -6.26 -3.84 18.21
C LEU A 94 -5.58 -2.93 17.20
N THR A 95 -6.28 -1.95 16.65
CA THR A 95 -5.73 -0.97 15.70
C THR A 95 -4.55 -0.22 16.31
N LEU A 96 -4.72 0.31 17.52
CA LEU A 96 -3.65 1.02 18.22
C LEU A 96 -2.49 0.10 18.63
N GLY A 97 -2.79 -1.14 19.05
CA GLY A 97 -1.75 -2.11 19.38
C GLY A 97 -0.87 -2.49 18.18
N LEU A 98 -1.46 -2.67 17.01
CA LEU A 98 -0.69 -2.93 15.78
C LEU A 98 0.06 -1.68 15.30
N LEU A 99 -0.53 -0.48 15.47
CA LEU A 99 0.11 0.79 15.16
C LEU A 99 1.34 1.05 16.06
N ALA A 100 1.30 0.67 17.33
CA ALA A 100 2.39 0.90 18.28
C ALA A 100 3.74 0.35 17.78
N ASN A 101 3.73 -0.80 17.10
CA ASN A 101 4.93 -1.36 16.48
C ASN A 101 5.56 -0.41 15.45
N LYS A 102 4.74 0.29 14.66
CA LYS A 102 5.20 1.24 13.66
C LYS A 102 5.71 2.53 14.29
N LEU A 103 4.99 3.04 15.28
CA LEU A 103 5.40 4.23 16.02
C LEU A 103 6.76 4.01 16.69
N ASN A 104 6.98 2.82 17.25
CA ASN A 104 8.27 2.43 17.82
C ASN A 104 9.40 2.37 16.77
N GLU A 105 9.14 1.86 15.57
CA GLU A 105 10.14 1.83 14.48
C GLU A 105 10.58 3.25 14.03
N HIS A 106 9.79 4.27 14.33
CA HIS A 106 10.05 5.68 14.04
C HIS A 106 10.33 6.55 15.29
N ASP A 107 10.57 5.92 16.44
CA ASP A 107 10.84 6.61 17.72
C ASP A 107 9.69 7.57 18.16
N LEU A 108 8.44 7.25 17.79
CA LEU A 108 7.23 8.05 18.08
C LEU A 108 6.34 7.46 19.17
N GLU A 109 6.67 6.30 19.74
CA GLU A 109 5.83 5.58 20.70
C GLU A 109 5.50 6.42 21.95
N ASP A 110 6.49 7.12 22.48
CA ASP A 110 6.35 7.94 23.70
C ASP A 110 5.75 9.33 23.45
N THR A 111 5.66 9.77 22.20
CA THR A 111 5.22 11.14 21.85
C THR A 111 3.83 11.20 21.23
N ALA A 112 3.37 10.12 20.59
CA ALA A 112 2.07 10.09 19.95
C ALA A 112 0.93 10.00 20.98
N ASP A 113 -0.03 10.93 20.91
CA ASP A 113 -1.26 10.92 21.74
C ASP A 113 -2.26 9.92 21.14
N VAL A 114 -2.19 8.66 21.56
CA VAL A 114 -3.11 7.59 21.11
C VAL A 114 -4.26 7.41 22.10
N ARG A 115 -5.49 7.35 21.61
CA ARG A 115 -6.71 7.26 22.41
C ARG A 115 -7.58 6.10 21.96
N GLU A 116 -7.80 5.16 22.85
CA GLU A 116 -8.65 3.99 22.57
C GLU A 116 -10.12 4.39 22.49
N ILE A 117 -10.82 3.89 21.47
CA ILE A 117 -12.25 4.00 21.28
C ILE A 117 -12.89 2.62 21.19
N THR A 118 -14.16 2.56 21.56
CA THR A 118 -14.94 1.32 21.54
C THR A 118 -16.20 1.52 20.69
N ALA A 119 -16.56 0.51 19.90
CA ALA A 119 -17.80 0.50 19.12
C ALA A 119 -19.02 0.77 20.00
N GLY A 120 -19.96 1.59 19.52
CA GLY A 120 -21.18 1.97 20.22
C GLY A 120 -21.00 2.99 21.35
N ALA A 121 -19.76 3.41 21.67
CA ALA A 121 -19.48 4.45 22.65
C ALA A 121 -19.10 5.76 21.92
N PRO A 122 -19.98 6.77 21.88
CA PRO A 122 -19.68 8.01 21.19
C PRO A 122 -18.69 8.89 21.96
N TRP A 123 -17.88 9.65 21.22
CA TRP A 123 -16.95 10.65 21.78
C TRP A 123 -17.05 11.97 21.00
N GLU A 124 -16.47 13.02 21.54
CA GLU A 124 -16.56 14.37 20.98
C GLU A 124 -15.20 14.90 20.57
N ILE A 125 -15.14 15.46 19.37
CA ILE A 125 -14.07 16.31 18.85
C ILE A 125 -14.77 17.53 18.26
N ALA A 126 -15.01 18.53 19.08
CA ALA A 126 -15.87 19.65 18.69
C ALA A 126 -15.48 20.27 17.33
N PRO A 127 -16.41 20.50 16.39
CA PRO A 127 -17.88 20.39 16.54
C PRO A 127 -18.46 19.00 16.16
N PHE A 128 -17.63 17.97 16.03
CA PHE A 128 -18.02 16.61 15.65
C PHE A 128 -18.35 15.78 16.89
N ARG A 129 -19.41 14.98 16.79
CA ARG A 129 -19.67 13.88 17.70
C ARG A 129 -19.58 12.59 16.90
N ILE A 130 -18.70 11.68 17.30
CA ILE A 130 -18.35 10.51 16.51
C ILE A 130 -18.75 9.25 17.27
N GLU A 131 -19.29 8.26 16.56
CA GLU A 131 -19.57 6.94 17.09
C GLU A 131 -18.99 5.89 16.14
N GLY A 132 -18.19 4.96 16.68
CA GLY A 132 -17.71 3.81 15.94
C GLY A 132 -18.82 2.76 15.83
N ILE A 133 -19.15 2.32 14.62
CA ILE A 133 -20.09 1.25 14.34
C ILE A 133 -19.30 0.02 13.93
N ARG A 134 -19.53 -1.12 14.59
CA ARG A 134 -18.81 -2.35 14.27
C ARG A 134 -19.12 -2.87 12.88
N VAL A 135 -18.08 -3.12 12.12
CA VAL A 135 -18.14 -3.82 10.83
C VAL A 135 -17.27 -5.07 10.86
N THR A 136 -17.52 -6.01 9.96
CA THR A 136 -16.63 -7.15 9.72
C THR A 136 -15.77 -6.90 8.49
N HIS A 137 -14.53 -7.30 8.57
CA HIS A 137 -13.53 -7.18 7.50
C HIS A 137 -12.58 -8.40 7.51
N SER A 138 -11.42 -8.32 6.89
CA SER A 138 -10.35 -9.34 6.99
C SER A 138 -9.51 -9.20 8.25
N LEU A 139 -9.66 -8.12 8.99
CA LEU A 139 -9.08 -7.80 10.28
C LEU A 139 -10.18 -7.73 11.34
N MET A 140 -9.84 -7.98 12.60
CA MET A 140 -10.75 -7.82 13.72
C MET A 140 -10.81 -6.36 14.18
N ASP A 141 -11.87 -6.04 14.91
CA ASP A 141 -12.04 -4.74 15.58
C ASP A 141 -12.11 -3.53 14.63
N CYS A 142 -12.64 -3.75 13.41
CA CYS A 142 -12.84 -2.72 12.41
C CYS A 142 -14.09 -1.89 12.67
N LEU A 143 -14.04 -0.59 12.36
CA LEU A 143 -15.13 0.35 12.54
C LEU A 143 -15.51 1.07 11.24
N ALA A 144 -16.81 1.22 11.04
CA ALA A 144 -17.36 2.38 10.35
C ALA A 144 -17.52 3.53 11.34
N LEU A 145 -17.60 4.75 10.86
CA LEU A 145 -17.74 5.96 11.66
C LEU A 145 -19.04 6.68 11.33
N ALA A 146 -19.88 6.90 12.32
CA ALA A 146 -20.98 7.85 12.24
C ALA A 146 -20.50 9.18 12.83
N ILE A 147 -20.39 10.20 11.99
CA ILE A 147 -19.84 11.52 12.32
C ILE A 147 -21.00 12.51 12.29
N GLU A 148 -21.55 12.82 13.44
CA GLU A 148 -22.60 13.83 13.60
C GLU A 148 -21.95 15.22 13.51
N THR A 149 -22.49 16.05 12.64
CA THR A 149 -22.07 17.44 12.42
C THR A 149 -23.25 18.38 12.65
N PRO A 150 -23.03 19.70 12.76
CA PRO A 150 -24.14 20.66 12.91
C PRO A 150 -25.16 20.68 11.77
N ILE A 151 -24.83 20.09 10.60
CA ILE A 151 -25.72 20.08 9.42
C ILE A 151 -26.28 18.69 9.08
N GLY A 152 -25.83 17.65 9.76
CA GLY A 152 -26.29 16.27 9.56
C GLY A 152 -25.20 15.24 9.79
N THR A 153 -25.56 13.97 9.68
CA THR A 153 -24.67 12.84 9.95
C THR A 153 -24.00 12.36 8.66
N VAL A 154 -22.68 12.20 8.72
CA VAL A 154 -21.86 11.52 7.70
C VAL A 154 -21.56 10.12 8.19
N ILE A 155 -21.77 9.11 7.36
CA ILE A 155 -21.31 7.75 7.62
C ILE A 155 -20.13 7.46 6.69
N HIS A 156 -18.98 7.08 7.28
CA HIS A 156 -17.83 6.54 6.58
C HIS A 156 -17.72 5.06 6.92
N THR A 157 -17.90 4.18 5.94
CA THR A 157 -17.97 2.73 6.22
C THR A 157 -16.65 2.13 6.69
N GLY A 158 -15.50 2.80 6.45
CA GLY A 158 -14.24 2.10 6.42
C GLY A 158 -14.32 0.96 5.40
N ASP A 159 -13.42 0.00 5.54
CA ASP A 159 -13.47 -1.25 4.77
C ASP A 159 -14.40 -2.24 5.46
N PHE A 160 -15.30 -2.84 4.71
CA PHE A 160 -16.27 -3.75 5.30
C PHE A 160 -16.71 -4.87 4.36
N LYS A 161 -17.16 -5.95 4.96
CA LYS A 161 -18.09 -6.95 4.39
C LYS A 161 -19.19 -7.24 5.39
N ILE A 162 -20.20 -8.01 5.02
CA ILE A 162 -21.22 -8.49 5.93
C ILE A 162 -21.01 -9.99 6.17
N ASP A 163 -20.19 -10.34 7.17
CA ASP A 163 -19.99 -11.73 7.57
C ASP A 163 -20.92 -12.09 8.74
N ASN A 164 -21.91 -12.92 8.47
CA ASN A 164 -22.90 -13.37 9.47
C ASN A 164 -22.38 -14.51 10.35
N THR A 165 -21.21 -15.07 10.04
CA THR A 165 -20.58 -16.17 10.76
C THR A 165 -19.07 -15.94 10.92
N PRO A 166 -18.66 -14.78 11.46
CA PRO A 166 -17.24 -14.49 11.63
C PRO A 166 -16.58 -15.56 12.51
N MET A 167 -15.30 -15.80 12.32
CA MET A 167 -14.59 -16.85 13.05
C MET A 167 -14.47 -16.53 14.52
N GLU A 168 -14.11 -15.31 14.84
CA GLU A 168 -14.02 -14.78 16.19
C GLU A 168 -14.39 -13.30 16.16
N GLY A 169 -14.93 -12.82 17.26
CA GLY A 169 -15.35 -11.43 17.39
C GLY A 169 -16.85 -11.24 17.23
N GLU A 170 -17.24 -9.99 17.23
CA GLU A 170 -18.63 -9.58 17.14
C GLU A 170 -19.08 -9.46 15.69
N MET A 171 -20.38 -9.64 15.47
CA MET A 171 -21.00 -9.55 14.16
C MET A 171 -21.07 -8.11 13.67
N PHE A 172 -21.34 -7.95 12.38
CA PHE A 172 -21.68 -6.67 11.76
C PHE A 172 -22.92 -6.06 12.45
N ASP A 173 -22.84 -4.77 12.82
CA ASP A 173 -23.90 -4.07 13.57
C ASP A 173 -24.95 -3.45 12.65
N PHE A 174 -25.89 -4.27 12.18
CA PHE A 174 -27.03 -3.81 11.39
C PHE A 174 -27.91 -2.79 12.12
N GLN A 175 -28.03 -2.91 13.46
CA GLN A 175 -28.97 -2.10 14.24
C GLN A 175 -28.54 -0.64 14.29
N SER A 176 -27.25 -0.38 14.50
CA SER A 176 -26.72 0.98 14.51
C SER A 176 -26.86 1.65 13.14
N PHE A 177 -26.54 0.94 12.04
CA PHE A 177 -26.72 1.50 10.70
C PHE A 177 -28.21 1.82 10.42
N ALA A 178 -29.13 0.92 10.76
CA ALA A 178 -30.56 1.16 10.58
C ALA A 178 -31.08 2.32 11.46
N ALA A 179 -30.59 2.44 12.70
CA ALA A 179 -30.98 3.53 13.59
C ALA A 179 -30.48 4.90 13.06
N TYR A 180 -29.28 4.97 12.50
CA TYR A 180 -28.81 6.18 11.81
C TYR A 180 -29.62 6.46 10.54
N GLY A 181 -29.99 5.43 9.77
CA GLY A 181 -30.89 5.56 8.62
C GLY A 181 -32.26 6.12 8.96
N GLU A 182 -32.81 5.77 10.13
CA GLU A 182 -34.08 6.32 10.65
C GLU A 182 -33.94 7.78 11.12
N LYS A 183 -32.80 8.13 11.74
CA LYS A 183 -32.48 9.51 12.13
C LYS A 183 -32.24 10.44 10.94
N GLY A 184 -31.81 9.89 9.81
CA GLY A 184 -31.46 10.58 8.58
C GLY A 184 -29.96 10.76 8.42
N VAL A 185 -29.42 10.12 7.39
CA VAL A 185 -28.01 10.23 6.99
C VAL A 185 -27.87 11.28 5.88
N LEU A 186 -27.06 12.31 6.13
CA LEU A 186 -26.78 13.36 5.15
C LEU A 186 -25.91 12.80 4.02
N LEU A 187 -24.82 12.10 4.34
CA LEU A 187 -23.85 11.58 3.38
C LEU A 187 -23.37 10.18 3.80
N LEU A 188 -23.31 9.28 2.84
CA LEU A 188 -22.62 8.00 2.95
C LEU A 188 -21.35 8.01 2.10
N LEU A 189 -20.22 7.72 2.72
CA LEU A 189 -18.93 7.42 2.10
C LEU A 189 -18.72 5.91 2.22
N SER A 190 -18.75 5.15 1.11
CA SER A 190 -18.75 3.68 1.17
C SER A 190 -17.71 3.03 0.30
N ASP A 191 -17.02 2.03 0.87
CA ASP A 191 -16.05 1.14 0.22
C ASP A 191 -16.57 0.57 -1.10
N SER A 192 -15.75 0.63 -2.15
CA SER A 192 -16.11 0.20 -3.51
C SER A 192 -15.29 -0.97 -4.04
N THR A 193 -14.36 -1.51 -3.27
CA THR A 193 -13.33 -2.46 -3.70
C THR A 193 -13.87 -3.65 -4.47
N ASN A 194 -14.95 -4.26 -4.00
CA ASN A 194 -15.53 -5.45 -4.61
C ASN A 194 -16.84 -5.21 -5.39
N VAL A 195 -17.14 -3.99 -5.76
CA VAL A 195 -18.37 -3.65 -6.49
C VAL A 195 -18.55 -4.40 -7.82
N GLU A 196 -17.47 -4.93 -8.38
CA GLU A 196 -17.53 -5.75 -9.60
C GLU A 196 -18.00 -7.19 -9.36
N ARG A 197 -18.02 -7.65 -8.10
CA ARG A 197 -18.44 -9.00 -7.73
C ARG A 197 -19.94 -9.06 -7.45
N PRO A 198 -20.69 -9.88 -8.20
CA PRO A 198 -22.10 -10.09 -7.90
C PRO A 198 -22.29 -10.92 -6.62
N GLY A 199 -23.47 -10.83 -6.00
CA GLY A 199 -23.82 -11.61 -4.82
C GLY A 199 -23.18 -11.10 -3.53
N TYR A 200 -22.85 -12.02 -2.66
CA TYR A 200 -22.28 -11.79 -1.32
C TYR A 200 -20.83 -12.26 -1.25
N THR A 201 -20.07 -11.64 -0.39
CA THR A 201 -18.72 -12.10 -0.04
C THR A 201 -18.82 -13.30 0.91
N PRO A 202 -18.16 -14.43 0.61
CA PRO A 202 -18.19 -15.60 1.49
C PRO A 202 -17.65 -15.33 2.89
N SER A 203 -18.03 -16.17 3.87
CA SER A 203 -17.51 -16.09 5.22
C SER A 203 -16.07 -16.59 5.31
N GLU A 204 -15.29 -16.02 6.23
CA GLU A 204 -13.96 -16.52 6.60
C GLU A 204 -14.00 -17.99 7.05
N ARG A 205 -15.11 -18.47 7.60
CA ARG A 205 -15.28 -19.86 8.05
C ARG A 205 -15.17 -20.87 6.92
N GLU A 206 -15.61 -20.52 5.70
CA GLU A 206 -15.52 -21.41 4.52
C GLU A 206 -14.07 -21.70 4.16
N VAL A 207 -13.21 -20.71 4.26
CA VAL A 207 -11.76 -20.88 4.04
C VAL A 207 -11.14 -21.86 5.02
N GLY A 208 -11.56 -21.82 6.29
CA GLY A 208 -11.09 -22.75 7.32
C GLY A 208 -11.32 -24.20 6.94
N THR A 209 -12.47 -24.54 6.37
CA THR A 209 -12.79 -25.88 5.93
C THR A 209 -11.83 -26.37 4.83
N ASN A 210 -11.55 -25.52 3.86
CA ASN A 210 -10.65 -25.87 2.75
C ASN A 210 -9.19 -25.98 3.21
N LEU A 211 -8.74 -25.08 4.08
CA LEU A 211 -7.42 -25.17 4.72
C LEU A 211 -7.25 -26.47 5.50
N GLU A 212 -8.25 -26.86 6.28
CA GLU A 212 -8.21 -28.08 7.08
C GLU A 212 -8.08 -29.33 6.19
N GLN A 213 -8.86 -29.41 5.09
CA GLN A 213 -8.76 -30.52 4.14
C GLN A 213 -7.37 -30.63 3.50
N ILE A 214 -6.75 -29.50 3.14
CA ILE A 214 -5.38 -29.49 2.58
C ILE A 214 -4.38 -29.94 3.64
N MET A 215 -4.45 -29.38 4.86
CA MET A 215 -3.50 -29.68 5.91
C MET A 215 -3.60 -31.11 6.44
N GLN A 216 -4.80 -31.71 6.45
CA GLN A 216 -5.00 -33.14 6.81
C GLN A 216 -4.39 -34.10 5.79
N ARG A 217 -4.36 -33.73 4.50
CA ARG A 217 -3.77 -34.53 3.43
C ARG A 217 -2.26 -34.39 3.35
N SER A 218 -1.71 -33.34 3.94
CA SER A 218 -0.28 -33.05 3.87
C SER A 218 0.51 -34.02 4.74
N THR A 219 1.43 -34.75 4.13
CA THR A 219 2.26 -35.78 4.77
C THR A 219 3.62 -35.26 5.22
N ARG A 220 3.94 -34.01 4.95
CA ARG A 220 5.17 -33.32 5.32
C ARG A 220 4.85 -31.96 5.96
N LYS A 221 5.85 -31.07 6.08
CA LYS A 221 5.61 -29.72 6.62
C LYS A 221 4.69 -28.89 5.73
N VAL A 222 3.91 -28.04 6.38
CA VAL A 222 3.01 -27.09 5.74
C VAL A 222 3.55 -25.68 5.98
N LEU A 223 3.62 -24.88 4.93
CA LEU A 223 3.88 -23.44 5.02
C LEU A 223 2.62 -22.70 4.61
N VAL A 224 2.06 -21.87 5.49
CA VAL A 224 0.93 -21.00 5.19
C VAL A 224 1.42 -19.57 5.17
N SER A 225 1.33 -18.91 4.01
CA SER A 225 1.67 -17.51 3.87
C SER A 225 0.41 -16.66 3.80
N THR A 226 0.33 -15.65 4.64
CA THR A 226 -0.80 -14.72 4.74
C THR A 226 -0.31 -13.36 5.21
N PHE A 227 -1.20 -12.35 5.20
CA PHE A 227 -0.91 -11.06 5.81
C PHE A 227 -0.76 -11.22 7.33
N SER A 228 0.27 -10.63 7.90
CA SER A 228 0.53 -10.69 9.35
C SER A 228 -0.52 -9.94 10.18
N SER A 229 -1.29 -9.06 9.57
CA SER A 229 -2.43 -8.36 10.18
C SER A 229 -3.72 -9.20 10.19
N SER A 230 -3.83 -10.25 9.36
CA SER A 230 -5.03 -11.08 9.30
C SER A 230 -5.11 -12.04 10.50
N ILE A 231 -5.38 -11.50 11.68
CA ILE A 231 -5.46 -12.24 12.94
C ILE A 231 -6.48 -13.40 12.88
N PRO A 232 -7.68 -13.23 12.28
CA PRO A 232 -8.61 -14.36 12.12
C PRO A 232 -8.00 -15.53 11.33
N ARG A 233 -7.22 -15.25 10.27
CA ARG A 233 -6.57 -16.27 9.47
C ARG A 233 -5.43 -16.97 10.24
N LEU A 234 -4.67 -16.21 11.04
CA LEU A 234 -3.66 -16.78 11.92
C LEU A 234 -4.31 -17.76 12.91
N GLN A 235 -5.42 -17.34 13.56
CA GLN A 235 -6.14 -18.21 14.50
C GLN A 235 -6.67 -19.47 13.82
N GLN A 236 -7.25 -19.35 12.61
CA GLN A 236 -7.70 -20.52 11.85
C GLN A 236 -6.57 -21.54 11.63
N VAL A 237 -5.43 -21.07 11.12
CA VAL A 237 -4.30 -21.95 10.84
C VAL A 237 -3.76 -22.58 12.11
N ILE A 238 -3.71 -21.84 13.21
CA ILE A 238 -3.29 -22.35 14.53
C ILE A 238 -4.23 -23.45 15.00
N ASP A 239 -5.54 -23.20 15.02
CA ASP A 239 -6.55 -24.16 15.48
C ASP A 239 -6.57 -25.42 14.61
N ILE A 240 -6.43 -25.28 13.29
CA ILE A 240 -6.34 -26.41 12.36
C ILE A 240 -5.05 -27.21 12.62
N SER A 241 -3.93 -26.51 12.81
CA SER A 241 -2.64 -27.17 13.10
C SER A 241 -2.72 -28.03 14.37
N GLU A 242 -3.34 -27.51 15.44
CA GLU A 242 -3.53 -28.27 16.68
C GLU A 242 -4.41 -29.52 16.45
N ARG A 243 -5.52 -29.40 15.70
CA ARG A 243 -6.38 -30.53 15.37
C ARG A 243 -5.66 -31.59 14.51
N CYS A 244 -4.72 -31.16 13.66
CA CYS A 244 -3.88 -32.05 12.86
C CYS A 244 -2.65 -32.59 13.61
N GLY A 245 -2.47 -32.29 14.92
CA GLY A 245 -1.32 -32.70 15.70
C GLY A 245 -0.01 -31.98 15.28
N ARG A 246 -0.09 -30.84 14.66
CA ARG A 246 1.05 -30.07 14.16
C ARG A 246 1.41 -28.94 15.13
N ARG A 247 2.68 -28.63 15.23
CA ARG A 247 3.19 -27.47 15.95
C ARG A 247 3.34 -26.29 15.03
N VAL A 248 2.93 -25.10 15.50
CA VAL A 248 2.99 -23.87 14.75
C VAL A 248 4.32 -23.17 15.00
N VAL A 249 4.96 -22.74 13.92
CA VAL A 249 6.19 -21.93 13.92
C VAL A 249 5.87 -20.60 13.25
N LEU A 250 5.96 -19.48 13.99
CA LEU A 250 5.83 -18.14 13.43
C LEU A 250 7.18 -17.71 12.83
N SER A 251 7.17 -17.26 11.57
CA SER A 251 8.37 -16.86 10.85
C SER A 251 8.15 -15.54 10.12
N GLY A 252 9.08 -14.60 10.31
CA GLY A 252 9.05 -13.24 9.82
C GLY A 252 8.76 -12.21 10.92
N ARG A 253 9.49 -11.10 10.89
CA ARG A 253 9.44 -10.07 11.96
C ARG A 253 8.01 -9.56 12.22
N SER A 254 7.30 -9.14 11.19
CA SER A 254 5.93 -8.64 11.33
C SER A 254 4.96 -9.74 11.78
N MET A 255 5.13 -10.98 11.32
CA MET A 255 4.30 -12.12 11.75
C MET A 255 4.44 -12.39 13.26
N ILE A 256 5.67 -12.38 13.76
CA ILE A 256 5.96 -12.59 15.19
C ILE A 256 5.43 -11.44 16.02
N ARG A 257 5.74 -10.18 15.65
CA ARG A 257 5.31 -8.99 16.40
C ARG A 257 3.79 -8.84 16.45
N ASN A 258 3.12 -8.90 15.30
CA ASN A 258 1.66 -8.78 15.24
C ASN A 258 0.97 -9.93 15.97
N GLY A 259 1.51 -11.15 15.86
CA GLY A 259 1.01 -12.30 16.60
C GLY A 259 1.15 -12.13 18.12
N GLN A 260 2.27 -11.59 18.60
CA GLN A 260 2.49 -11.28 20.02
C GLN A 260 1.51 -10.21 20.52
N VAL A 261 1.43 -9.06 19.83
CA VAL A 261 0.51 -7.98 20.19
C VAL A 261 -0.93 -8.47 20.21
N ALA A 262 -1.38 -9.19 19.19
CA ALA A 262 -2.73 -9.72 19.14
C ALA A 262 -2.98 -10.73 20.30
N SER A 263 -1.97 -11.51 20.67
CA SER A 263 -2.08 -12.44 21.80
C SER A 263 -2.14 -11.71 23.15
N GLU A 264 -1.30 -10.70 23.36
CA GLU A 264 -1.28 -9.90 24.60
C GLU A 264 -2.60 -9.14 24.79
N LEU A 265 -3.18 -8.67 23.71
CA LEU A 265 -4.48 -7.98 23.70
C LEU A 265 -5.69 -8.94 23.77
N GLY A 266 -5.47 -10.25 23.66
CA GLY A 266 -6.52 -11.28 23.74
C GLY A 266 -7.27 -11.57 22.44
N TYR A 267 -6.80 -11.05 21.30
CA TYR A 267 -7.38 -11.30 19.97
C TYR A 267 -6.83 -12.56 19.29
N LEU A 268 -5.68 -13.10 19.74
CA LEU A 268 -5.08 -14.32 19.22
C LEU A 268 -4.74 -15.26 20.37
N ARG A 269 -5.17 -16.51 20.28
CA ARG A 269 -4.78 -17.56 21.20
C ARG A 269 -3.61 -18.34 20.63
N LEU A 270 -2.41 -18.13 21.18
CA LEU A 270 -1.24 -18.91 20.82
C LEU A 270 -1.21 -20.21 21.64
N PRO A 271 -0.92 -21.37 21.03
CA PRO A 271 -0.73 -22.62 21.77
C PRO A 271 0.45 -22.50 22.74
N ARG A 272 0.40 -23.20 23.87
CA ARG A 272 1.52 -23.17 24.86
C ARG A 272 2.85 -23.63 24.29
N ASN A 273 2.84 -24.38 23.21
CA ASN A 273 3.99 -24.97 22.54
C ASN A 273 4.21 -24.40 21.13
N PHE A 274 3.68 -23.19 20.83
CA PHE A 274 4.06 -22.50 19.61
C PHE A 274 5.56 -22.19 19.65
N MET A 275 6.13 -22.01 18.48
CA MET A 275 7.57 -21.77 18.31
C MET A 275 7.78 -20.57 17.40
N THR A 276 8.95 -19.95 17.49
CA THR A 276 9.43 -18.97 16.52
C THR A 276 10.54 -19.59 15.68
N GLU A 277 10.90 -18.93 14.58
CA GLU A 277 11.97 -19.42 13.68
C GLU A 277 13.36 -19.54 14.35
N SER A 278 13.56 -18.90 15.49
CA SER A 278 14.81 -18.94 16.28
C SER A 278 14.92 -20.16 17.20
N GLU A 279 13.84 -20.93 17.35
CA GLU A 279 13.80 -22.06 18.27
C GLU A 279 14.17 -23.41 17.61
N ARG A 280 14.29 -24.48 18.39
CA ARG A 280 14.72 -25.83 17.93
C ARG A 280 13.57 -26.63 17.30
N TRP A 281 12.87 -26.09 16.31
CA TRP A 281 11.84 -26.81 15.57
C TRP A 281 12.40 -27.90 14.64
N HIS A 282 13.69 -27.83 14.30
CA HIS A 282 14.39 -28.82 13.47
C HIS A 282 14.45 -30.23 14.11
N ASP A 283 14.28 -30.32 15.42
CA ASP A 283 14.26 -31.58 16.14
C ASP A 283 12.92 -32.31 16.00
N LEU A 284 11.93 -31.71 15.39
CA LEU A 284 10.58 -32.24 15.21
C LEU A 284 10.42 -32.93 13.84
N PRO A 285 9.60 -33.98 13.76
CA PRO A 285 9.22 -34.59 12.50
C PRO A 285 8.56 -33.55 11.56
N THR A 286 8.89 -33.61 10.30
CA THR A 286 8.42 -32.61 9.31
C THR A 286 6.91 -32.60 9.12
N ASP A 287 6.24 -33.74 9.27
CA ASP A 287 4.80 -33.90 9.25
C ASP A 287 4.07 -33.29 10.45
N GLN A 288 4.80 -32.92 11.49
CA GLN A 288 4.29 -32.24 12.69
C GLN A 288 4.51 -30.72 12.67
N LEU A 289 4.94 -30.14 11.54
CA LEU A 289 5.27 -28.72 11.48
C LEU A 289 4.31 -27.97 10.57
N THR A 290 3.83 -26.80 11.05
CA THR A 290 3.15 -25.76 10.26
C THR A 290 3.88 -24.45 10.47
N PHE A 291 4.34 -23.85 9.39
CA PHE A 291 4.95 -22.51 9.40
C PHE A 291 3.91 -21.47 8.99
N LEU A 292 3.72 -20.46 9.81
CA LEU A 292 3.01 -19.22 9.45
C LEU A 292 4.02 -18.19 9.02
N THR A 293 3.96 -17.75 7.75
CA THR A 293 4.99 -16.92 7.13
C THR A 293 4.41 -15.68 6.46
N THR A 294 5.25 -14.66 6.29
CA THR A 294 4.99 -13.52 5.40
C THR A 294 5.42 -13.83 3.97
N GLY A 295 5.04 -12.99 3.01
CA GLY A 295 5.51 -13.08 1.63
C GLY A 295 4.48 -13.60 0.64
N SER A 296 3.20 -13.53 0.98
CA SER A 296 2.11 -14.00 0.11
C SER A 296 1.93 -13.17 -1.17
N GLN A 297 2.48 -11.94 -1.20
CA GLN A 297 2.49 -11.07 -2.37
C GLN A 297 3.80 -11.13 -3.17
N GLY A 298 4.72 -12.01 -2.77
CA GLY A 298 6.03 -12.15 -3.40
C GLY A 298 6.99 -11.01 -3.07
N GLU A 299 6.74 -10.30 -1.97
CA GLU A 299 7.55 -9.16 -1.52
C GLU A 299 9.03 -9.58 -1.40
N PRO A 300 9.95 -8.83 -1.97
CA PRO A 300 11.37 -9.07 -1.83
C PRO A 300 11.77 -9.16 -0.34
N LEU A 301 12.69 -10.05 -0.01
CA LEU A 301 13.20 -10.28 1.34
C LEU A 301 12.18 -10.86 2.35
N SER A 302 10.92 -11.06 1.98
CA SER A 302 9.95 -11.77 2.82
C SER A 302 10.37 -13.22 3.05
N VAL A 303 9.81 -13.85 4.09
CA VAL A 303 10.17 -15.23 4.45
C VAL A 303 9.90 -16.19 3.29
N LEU A 304 8.67 -16.19 2.75
CA LEU A 304 8.31 -17.13 1.67
C LEU A 304 9.13 -16.88 0.40
N HIS A 305 9.43 -15.62 0.05
CA HIS A 305 10.26 -15.29 -1.10
C HIS A 305 11.68 -15.87 -0.95
N ARG A 306 12.31 -15.68 0.21
CA ARG A 306 13.65 -16.23 0.50
C ARG A 306 13.65 -17.76 0.53
N VAL A 307 12.59 -18.37 1.08
CA VAL A 307 12.41 -19.84 1.09
C VAL A 307 12.27 -20.37 -0.33
N ALA A 308 11.49 -19.70 -1.19
CA ALA A 308 11.31 -20.08 -2.59
C ALA A 308 12.59 -19.96 -3.41
N LEU A 309 13.47 -19.00 -3.09
CA LEU A 309 14.79 -18.85 -3.74
C LEU A 309 15.91 -19.68 -3.12
N ASP A 310 15.62 -20.43 -2.03
CA ASP A 310 16.60 -21.18 -1.23
C ASP A 310 17.61 -20.29 -0.49
N ASP A 311 17.26 -19.06 -0.26
CA ASP A 311 18.09 -18.06 0.43
C ASP A 311 17.70 -17.91 1.93
N HIS A 312 16.69 -18.63 2.41
CA HIS A 312 16.34 -18.61 3.82
C HIS A 312 17.34 -19.45 4.63
N LYS A 313 17.78 -18.91 5.80
CA LYS A 313 18.85 -19.53 6.60
C LYS A 313 18.50 -20.91 7.12
N THR A 314 17.26 -21.11 7.54
CA THR A 314 16.83 -22.29 8.28
C THR A 314 15.70 -23.07 7.59
N ILE A 315 14.72 -22.37 6.99
CA ILE A 315 13.57 -23.02 6.36
C ILE A 315 13.89 -23.31 4.89
N LYS A 316 13.84 -24.58 4.51
CA LYS A 316 14.08 -25.06 3.14
C LYS A 316 12.86 -25.82 2.65
N ILE A 317 12.51 -25.70 1.38
CA ILE A 317 11.48 -26.52 0.73
C ILE A 317 12.10 -27.84 0.27
N GLU A 318 11.43 -28.91 0.58
CA GLU A 318 11.74 -30.27 0.12
C GLU A 318 10.58 -30.83 -0.70
N PRO A 319 10.84 -31.75 -1.63
CA PRO A 319 9.78 -32.39 -2.41
C PRO A 319 8.68 -32.99 -1.54
N GLY A 320 7.42 -32.66 -1.85
CA GLY A 320 6.24 -33.08 -1.11
C GLY A 320 5.84 -32.19 0.06
N ASP A 321 6.57 -31.09 0.35
CA ASP A 321 6.10 -30.07 1.26
C ASP A 321 4.90 -29.31 0.67
N THR A 322 3.96 -28.91 1.52
CA THR A 322 2.77 -28.16 1.12
C THR A 322 2.96 -26.68 1.39
N VAL A 323 2.71 -25.84 0.38
CA VAL A 323 2.73 -24.38 0.52
C VAL A 323 1.37 -23.80 0.16
N ILE A 324 0.80 -23.01 1.07
CA ILE A 324 -0.51 -22.38 0.93
C ILE A 324 -0.34 -20.86 0.91
N LEU A 325 -0.69 -20.20 -0.22
CA LEU A 325 -0.74 -18.75 -0.32
C LEU A 325 -2.17 -18.29 0.00
N SER A 326 -2.44 -18.02 1.27
CA SER A 326 -3.77 -17.69 1.77
C SER A 326 -4.03 -16.17 1.77
N SER A 327 -3.89 -15.56 0.60
CA SER A 327 -4.19 -14.14 0.35
C SER A 327 -4.65 -13.94 -1.08
N LYS A 328 -5.41 -12.87 -1.33
CA LYS A 328 -5.71 -12.41 -2.69
C LYS A 328 -4.47 -11.73 -3.29
N PHE A 329 -4.30 -11.88 -4.59
CA PHE A 329 -3.26 -11.15 -5.30
C PHE A 329 -3.63 -9.67 -5.38
N ILE A 330 -2.77 -8.82 -4.84
CA ILE A 330 -2.92 -7.37 -4.96
C ILE A 330 -2.63 -7.01 -6.43
N PRO A 331 -3.48 -6.20 -7.09
CA PRO A 331 -3.22 -5.74 -8.44
C PRO A 331 -1.81 -5.13 -8.59
N GLY A 332 -1.09 -5.56 -9.63
CA GLY A 332 0.32 -5.18 -9.87
C GLY A 332 1.35 -6.20 -9.39
N ASN A 333 1.01 -7.11 -8.47
CA ASN A 333 1.93 -8.14 -7.95
C ASN A 333 1.85 -9.48 -8.68
N GLU A 334 0.98 -9.62 -9.68
CA GLU A 334 0.67 -10.91 -10.34
C GLU A 334 1.91 -11.60 -10.91
N LYS A 335 2.82 -10.84 -11.52
CA LYS A 335 4.06 -11.37 -12.10
C LYS A 335 5.01 -11.88 -11.01
N THR A 336 5.16 -11.14 -9.94
CA THR A 336 6.03 -11.48 -8.80
C THR A 336 5.53 -12.72 -8.09
N ILE A 337 4.21 -12.79 -7.82
CA ILE A 337 3.56 -13.95 -7.19
C ILE A 337 3.66 -15.17 -8.12
N SER A 338 3.43 -15.00 -9.43
CA SER A 338 3.57 -16.09 -10.39
C SER A 338 4.99 -16.66 -10.41
N ASN A 339 6.01 -15.81 -10.36
CA ASN A 339 7.40 -16.23 -10.28
C ASN A 339 7.69 -16.98 -8.96
N LEU A 340 7.19 -16.46 -7.84
CA LEU A 340 7.29 -17.12 -6.53
C LEU A 340 6.72 -18.54 -6.56
N ILE A 341 5.50 -18.70 -7.08
CA ILE A 341 4.83 -20.00 -7.24
C ILE A 341 5.68 -20.94 -8.11
N ASN A 342 6.21 -20.46 -9.24
CA ASN A 342 7.07 -21.26 -10.11
C ASN A 342 8.36 -21.74 -9.40
N HIS A 343 8.95 -20.90 -8.55
CA HIS A 343 10.12 -21.31 -7.76
C HIS A 343 9.77 -22.40 -6.74
N LEU A 344 8.62 -22.33 -6.09
CA LEU A 344 8.13 -23.34 -5.16
C LEU A 344 7.90 -24.69 -5.86
N TYR A 345 7.24 -24.70 -7.03
CA TYR A 345 7.06 -25.92 -7.84
C TYR A 345 8.38 -26.53 -8.30
N ARG A 346 9.37 -25.73 -8.70
CA ARG A 346 10.71 -26.22 -9.07
C ARG A 346 11.42 -26.93 -7.93
N ARG A 347 11.07 -26.63 -6.68
CA ARG A 347 11.59 -27.30 -5.48
C ARG A 347 10.79 -28.53 -5.08
N GLY A 348 9.73 -28.85 -5.82
CA GLY A 348 8.89 -30.02 -5.59
C GLY A 348 7.80 -29.81 -4.53
N ALA A 349 7.48 -28.55 -4.19
CA ALA A 349 6.36 -28.25 -3.30
C ALA A 349 5.01 -28.48 -4.00
N GLU A 350 4.02 -28.95 -3.22
CA GLU A 350 2.61 -28.87 -3.59
C GLU A 350 2.09 -27.47 -3.21
N VAL A 351 1.67 -26.66 -4.22
CA VAL A 351 1.34 -25.26 -3.99
C VAL A 351 -0.15 -25.00 -4.19
N HIS A 352 -0.81 -24.50 -3.16
CA HIS A 352 -2.20 -24.06 -3.15
C HIS A 352 -2.27 -22.54 -3.17
N TYR A 353 -3.06 -21.97 -4.08
CA TYR A 353 -3.27 -20.53 -4.23
C TYR A 353 -4.66 -20.23 -4.82
N GLU A 354 -5.12 -18.98 -4.82
CA GLU A 354 -6.50 -18.56 -5.10
C GLU A 354 -7.11 -19.21 -6.36
N LYS A 355 -6.34 -19.37 -7.44
CA LYS A 355 -6.83 -19.96 -8.72
C LYS A 355 -6.99 -21.48 -8.67
N VAL A 356 -6.44 -22.16 -7.69
CA VAL A 356 -6.42 -23.62 -7.57
C VAL A 356 -7.27 -24.11 -6.41
N SER A 357 -7.40 -23.30 -5.36
CA SER A 357 -8.11 -23.66 -4.13
C SER A 357 -8.79 -22.44 -3.53
N GLU A 358 -9.98 -22.60 -2.98
CA GLU A 358 -10.71 -21.54 -2.28
C GLU A 358 -10.15 -21.35 -0.87
N ILE A 359 -8.96 -20.80 -0.78
CA ILE A 359 -8.19 -20.61 0.46
C ILE A 359 -8.10 -19.15 0.91
N HIS A 360 -8.84 -18.29 0.26
CA HIS A 360 -8.95 -16.87 0.60
C HIS A 360 -10.34 -16.35 0.26
N VAL A 361 -10.84 -15.42 1.09
CA VAL A 361 -12.01 -14.60 0.81
C VAL A 361 -11.65 -13.14 0.99
N SER A 362 -12.34 -12.26 0.25
CA SER A 362 -12.13 -10.82 0.37
C SER A 362 -12.64 -10.31 1.72
N GLY A 363 -12.01 -9.24 2.22
CA GLY A 363 -12.52 -8.47 3.35
C GLY A 363 -13.59 -7.44 2.97
N HIS A 364 -13.83 -7.23 1.65
CA HIS A 364 -14.70 -6.16 1.15
C HIS A 364 -16.02 -6.68 0.65
N ALA A 365 -17.04 -5.83 0.75
CA ALA A 365 -18.42 -6.08 0.38
C ALA A 365 -18.63 -6.27 -1.11
N SER A 366 -19.34 -7.32 -1.51
CA SER A 366 -19.83 -7.54 -2.86
C SER A 366 -21.16 -6.79 -3.09
N GLN A 367 -21.73 -6.85 -4.30
CA GLN A 367 -22.84 -5.98 -4.72
C GLN A 367 -24.06 -6.01 -3.78
N GLU A 368 -24.47 -7.18 -3.29
CA GLU A 368 -25.66 -7.27 -2.44
C GLU A 368 -25.43 -6.69 -1.04
N GLU A 369 -24.21 -6.76 -0.54
CA GLU A 369 -23.82 -6.14 0.72
C GLU A 369 -23.75 -4.62 0.59
N LEU A 370 -23.21 -4.10 -0.52
CA LEU A 370 -23.19 -2.67 -0.84
C LEU A 370 -24.62 -2.10 -0.98
N LYS A 371 -25.53 -2.82 -1.63
CA LYS A 371 -26.96 -2.46 -1.69
C LYS A 371 -27.59 -2.45 -0.31
N THR A 372 -27.25 -3.43 0.53
CA THR A 372 -27.73 -3.52 1.92
C THR A 372 -27.28 -2.29 2.71
N MET A 373 -26.03 -1.86 2.60
CA MET A 373 -25.53 -0.65 3.24
C MET A 373 -26.32 0.60 2.83
N LEU A 374 -26.56 0.78 1.54
CA LEU A 374 -27.37 1.88 1.01
C LEU A 374 -28.81 1.85 1.54
N GLN A 375 -29.41 0.66 1.65
CA GLN A 375 -30.78 0.49 2.13
C GLN A 375 -30.93 0.71 3.65
N LEU A 376 -29.93 0.30 4.43
CA LEU A 376 -29.90 0.52 5.88
C LEU A 376 -29.75 2.01 6.21
N THR A 377 -28.80 2.68 5.56
CA THR A 377 -28.43 4.07 5.87
C THR A 377 -29.34 5.10 5.19
N ARG A 378 -29.98 4.76 4.07
CA ARG A 378 -30.86 5.64 3.26
C ARG A 378 -30.30 7.06 3.12
N PRO A 379 -29.06 7.22 2.64
CA PRO A 379 -28.40 8.50 2.68
C PRO A 379 -29.02 9.48 1.69
N ARG A 380 -28.99 10.76 2.03
CA ARG A 380 -29.41 11.81 1.10
C ARG A 380 -28.42 11.97 -0.04
N TYR A 381 -27.11 11.93 0.25
CA TYR A 381 -26.02 11.99 -0.70
C TYR A 381 -25.10 10.79 -0.56
N PHE A 382 -24.48 10.42 -1.66
CA PHE A 382 -23.61 9.26 -1.74
C PHE A 382 -22.30 9.58 -2.48
N VAL A 383 -21.18 9.12 -1.90
CA VAL A 383 -19.85 9.14 -2.51
C VAL A 383 -19.23 7.75 -2.37
N PRO A 384 -18.97 7.05 -3.46
CA PRO A 384 -18.17 5.83 -3.44
C PRO A 384 -16.72 6.20 -3.13
N ILE A 385 -16.10 5.45 -2.22
CA ILE A 385 -14.69 5.62 -1.82
C ILE A 385 -13.94 4.29 -1.95
N HIS A 386 -12.62 4.29 -1.74
CA HIS A 386 -11.77 3.11 -1.68
C HIS A 386 -11.85 2.23 -2.93
N GLY A 387 -11.09 2.56 -3.96
CA GLY A 387 -11.01 1.80 -5.20
C GLY A 387 -10.62 2.64 -6.41
N GLU A 388 -10.24 1.96 -7.49
CA GLU A 388 -9.94 2.61 -8.75
C GLU A 388 -11.17 3.31 -9.33
N TYR A 389 -10.97 4.28 -10.20
CA TYR A 389 -12.05 5.09 -10.80
C TYR A 389 -13.20 4.25 -11.39
N ARG A 390 -12.90 3.09 -12.01
CA ARG A 390 -13.92 2.18 -12.52
C ARG A 390 -14.83 1.63 -11.42
N HIS A 391 -14.29 1.36 -10.23
CA HIS A 391 -15.05 0.88 -9.06
C HIS A 391 -15.99 1.98 -8.56
N LEU A 392 -15.51 3.22 -8.47
CA LEU A 392 -16.33 4.36 -8.05
C LEU A 392 -17.52 4.57 -9.01
N VAL A 393 -17.28 4.50 -10.32
CA VAL A 393 -18.33 4.61 -11.34
C VAL A 393 -19.35 3.48 -11.22
N ARG A 394 -18.91 2.24 -11.01
CA ARG A 394 -19.80 1.09 -10.85
C ARG A 394 -20.62 1.17 -9.58
N HIS A 395 -20.02 1.60 -8.47
CA HIS A 395 -20.74 1.75 -7.21
C HIS A 395 -21.78 2.87 -7.27
N ARG A 396 -21.47 3.99 -7.94
CA ARG A 396 -22.49 5.02 -8.24
C ARG A 396 -23.67 4.45 -9.02
N ARG A 397 -23.42 3.63 -10.05
CA ARG A 397 -24.49 2.98 -10.82
C ARG A 397 -25.30 2.02 -9.93
N LEU A 398 -24.64 1.24 -9.09
CA LEU A 398 -25.30 0.35 -8.14
C LEU A 398 -26.22 1.13 -7.19
N ALA A 399 -25.80 2.31 -6.72
CA ALA A 399 -26.63 3.19 -5.90
C ALA A 399 -27.85 3.71 -6.68
N GLN A 400 -27.71 4.03 -7.96
CA GLN A 400 -28.83 4.41 -8.83
C GLN A 400 -29.80 3.24 -9.05
N ASP A 401 -29.29 2.02 -9.22
CA ASP A 401 -30.11 0.80 -9.39
C ASP A 401 -30.99 0.51 -8.16
N VAL A 402 -30.57 0.92 -6.96
CA VAL A 402 -31.39 0.81 -5.74
C VAL A 402 -32.24 2.06 -5.45
N GLY A 403 -32.30 3.01 -6.41
CA GLY A 403 -33.23 4.14 -6.38
C GLY A 403 -32.65 5.48 -5.94
N MET A 404 -31.34 5.62 -5.76
CA MET A 404 -30.75 6.91 -5.46
C MET A 404 -30.77 7.83 -6.71
N PRO A 405 -31.19 9.09 -6.57
CA PRO A 405 -31.13 10.05 -7.67
C PRO A 405 -29.69 10.30 -8.14
N GLU A 406 -29.49 10.35 -9.44
CA GLU A 406 -28.15 10.60 -10.03
C GLU A 406 -27.51 11.89 -9.50
N ALA A 407 -28.29 12.95 -9.34
CA ALA A 407 -27.85 14.25 -8.83
C ALA A 407 -27.32 14.20 -7.38
N ASN A 408 -27.64 13.15 -6.65
CA ASN A 408 -27.21 12.95 -5.26
C ASN A 408 -26.01 12.01 -5.11
N CYS A 409 -25.51 11.46 -6.23
CA CYS A 409 -24.37 10.51 -6.26
C CYS A 409 -23.15 11.18 -6.89
N PHE A 410 -22.15 11.50 -6.09
CA PHE A 410 -20.95 12.19 -6.51
C PHE A 410 -19.79 11.22 -6.70
N ILE A 411 -19.03 11.37 -7.78
CA ILE A 411 -17.71 10.76 -7.93
C ILE A 411 -16.69 11.87 -7.66
N LEU A 412 -15.85 11.63 -6.67
CA LEU A 412 -14.73 12.50 -6.33
C LEU A 412 -13.42 11.83 -6.77
N GLU A 413 -12.44 12.65 -7.03
CA GLU A 413 -11.04 12.29 -7.17
C GLU A 413 -10.24 12.97 -6.05
N ASP A 414 -9.01 12.54 -5.81
CA ASP A 414 -8.17 13.15 -4.77
C ASP A 414 -8.01 14.65 -5.02
N GLY A 415 -8.20 15.43 -3.96
CA GLY A 415 -8.20 16.89 -4.01
C GLY A 415 -9.54 17.55 -4.33
N ASP A 416 -10.56 16.81 -4.77
CA ASP A 416 -11.88 17.39 -4.97
C ASP A 416 -12.52 17.82 -3.65
N VAL A 417 -13.19 18.97 -3.67
CA VAL A 417 -13.91 19.48 -2.49
C VAL A 417 -15.41 19.34 -2.73
N LEU A 418 -16.04 18.40 -2.01
CA LEU A 418 -17.50 18.31 -1.93
C LEU A 418 -17.96 19.18 -0.76
N GLU A 419 -18.72 20.21 -1.06
CA GLU A 419 -19.28 21.15 -0.09
C GLU A 419 -20.76 20.84 0.14
N LEU A 420 -21.11 20.61 1.42
CA LEU A 420 -22.47 20.28 1.83
C LEU A 420 -23.04 21.36 2.75
N THR A 421 -24.33 21.59 2.60
CA THR A 421 -25.18 22.32 3.53
C THR A 421 -26.30 21.39 4.01
N ALA A 422 -27.13 21.84 4.91
CA ALA A 422 -28.30 21.04 5.34
C ALA A 422 -29.26 20.69 4.16
N SER A 423 -29.20 21.42 3.03
CA SER A 423 -30.15 21.27 1.92
C SER A 423 -29.50 20.98 0.56
N SER A 424 -28.21 21.14 0.40
CA SER A 424 -27.51 21.00 -0.89
C SER A 424 -26.15 20.34 -0.74
N ALA A 425 -25.67 19.74 -1.82
CA ALA A 425 -24.31 19.26 -1.97
C ALA A 425 -23.80 19.61 -3.36
N GLN A 426 -22.57 20.06 -3.46
CA GLN A 426 -21.94 20.38 -4.75
C GLN A 426 -20.42 20.21 -4.69
N LYS A 427 -19.85 19.71 -5.77
CA LYS A 427 -18.40 19.76 -6.01
C LYS A 427 -18.04 21.21 -6.37
N THR A 428 -17.17 21.85 -5.57
CA THR A 428 -16.92 23.30 -5.69
C THR A 428 -15.59 23.62 -6.36
N LYS A 429 -14.50 23.05 -5.85
CA LYS A 429 -13.14 23.29 -6.32
C LYS A 429 -12.31 22.04 -6.19
N THR A 430 -11.15 22.03 -6.79
CA THR A 430 -10.10 21.03 -6.55
C THR A 430 -8.92 21.72 -5.87
N ILE A 431 -8.40 21.15 -4.81
CA ILE A 431 -7.16 21.57 -4.17
C ILE A 431 -6.00 20.77 -4.76
N GLN A 432 -4.80 21.31 -4.67
CA GLN A 432 -3.61 20.56 -5.05
C GLN A 432 -3.34 19.49 -3.98
N VAL A 433 -3.30 18.26 -4.41
CA VAL A 433 -2.87 17.09 -3.66
C VAL A 433 -1.90 16.28 -4.52
N GLY A 434 -1.16 15.37 -3.93
CA GLY A 434 -0.18 14.58 -4.67
C GLY A 434 0.28 13.36 -3.89
N LYS A 435 1.35 12.80 -4.39
CA LYS A 435 2.05 11.65 -3.80
C LYS A 435 3.42 12.09 -3.35
N VAL A 436 3.74 11.79 -2.11
CA VAL A 436 5.07 12.00 -1.55
C VAL A 436 5.79 10.67 -1.54
N PHE A 437 6.94 10.61 -2.19
CA PHE A 437 7.73 9.38 -2.28
C PHE A 437 8.68 9.27 -1.09
N VAL A 438 8.79 8.06 -0.55
CA VAL A 438 9.73 7.71 0.50
C VAL A 438 10.78 6.76 -0.08
N ASP A 439 12.05 7.12 0.07
CA ASP A 439 13.22 6.36 -0.39
C ASP A 439 14.24 6.29 0.76
N GLY A 440 14.33 5.16 1.44
CA GLY A 440 15.12 5.00 2.65
C GLY A 440 14.68 5.96 3.76
N LYS A 441 15.55 6.92 4.10
CA LYS A 441 15.24 7.97 5.09
C LYS A 441 14.75 9.28 4.45
N GLY A 442 14.78 9.38 3.12
CA GLY A 442 14.33 10.56 2.38
C GLY A 442 12.81 10.57 2.23
N VAL A 443 12.16 11.66 2.59
CA VAL A 443 10.71 11.86 2.44
C VAL A 443 10.51 13.09 1.55
N GLY A 444 9.96 12.87 0.34
CA GLY A 444 9.66 13.95 -0.61
C GLY A 444 10.85 14.59 -1.31
N ASP A 445 12.06 14.07 -1.13
CA ASP A 445 13.29 14.53 -1.80
C ASP A 445 13.44 13.93 -3.22
N VAL A 446 12.67 12.89 -3.55
CA VAL A 446 12.60 12.28 -4.86
C VAL A 446 11.36 12.78 -5.60
N GLY A 447 11.56 13.59 -6.63
CA GLY A 447 10.48 14.08 -7.49
C GLY A 447 10.44 13.40 -8.86
N ASP A 448 9.49 13.81 -9.71
CA ASP A 448 9.28 13.25 -11.06
C ASP A 448 10.53 13.26 -11.94
N VAL A 449 11.41 14.24 -11.76
CA VAL A 449 12.66 14.33 -12.51
C VAL A 449 13.57 13.17 -12.16
N VAL A 450 13.73 12.87 -10.86
CA VAL A 450 14.57 11.76 -10.38
C VAL A 450 14.00 10.41 -10.83
N ILE A 451 12.69 10.22 -10.74
CA ILE A 451 12.01 9.00 -11.21
C ILE A 451 12.23 8.81 -12.71
N ARG A 452 12.07 9.87 -13.49
CA ARG A 452 12.32 9.81 -14.94
C ARG A 452 13.78 9.46 -15.25
N ASP A 453 14.72 10.04 -14.53
CA ASP A 453 16.15 9.74 -14.72
C ASP A 453 16.47 8.28 -14.33
N ARG A 454 15.94 7.78 -13.22
CA ARG A 454 16.06 6.36 -12.84
C ARG A 454 15.49 5.43 -13.91
N ARG A 455 14.35 5.77 -14.51
CA ARG A 455 13.73 5.02 -15.61
C ARG A 455 14.65 4.98 -16.83
N HIS A 456 15.15 6.13 -17.27
CA HIS A 456 16.09 6.21 -18.41
C HIS A 456 17.36 5.41 -18.13
N LEU A 457 17.91 5.50 -16.91
CA LEU A 457 19.08 4.71 -16.52
C LEU A 457 18.79 3.20 -16.55
N SER A 458 17.59 2.78 -16.17
CA SER A 458 17.20 1.36 -16.17
C SER A 458 16.93 0.80 -17.56
N GLU A 459 16.41 1.61 -18.48
CA GLU A 459 16.06 1.21 -19.85
C GLU A 459 17.29 1.18 -20.78
N ASP A 460 18.07 2.24 -20.77
CA ASP A 460 19.13 2.47 -21.77
C ASP A 460 20.55 2.56 -21.18
N GLY A 461 20.67 2.58 -19.85
CA GLY A 461 21.98 2.71 -19.19
C GLY A 461 22.61 4.10 -19.33
N MET A 462 23.91 4.20 -19.04
CA MET A 462 24.63 5.47 -19.07
C MET A 462 25.97 5.38 -19.77
N VAL A 463 26.43 6.53 -20.29
CA VAL A 463 27.77 6.75 -20.81
C VAL A 463 28.36 8.00 -20.18
N LEU A 464 29.41 7.83 -19.38
CA LEU A 464 30.21 8.92 -18.83
C LEU A 464 31.33 9.27 -19.84
N VAL A 465 31.51 10.56 -20.09
CA VAL A 465 32.56 11.09 -20.96
C VAL A 465 33.45 11.99 -20.12
N VAL A 466 34.71 11.62 -19.91
CA VAL A 466 35.69 12.42 -19.15
C VAL A 466 36.62 13.13 -20.12
N MET A 467 36.69 14.46 -20.01
CA MET A 467 37.52 15.32 -20.83
C MET A 467 38.37 16.22 -19.94
N ALA A 468 39.66 16.33 -20.19
CA ALA A 468 40.55 17.28 -19.53
C ALA A 468 40.83 18.45 -20.48
N ILE A 469 40.46 19.68 -20.07
CA ILE A 469 40.60 20.89 -20.88
C ILE A 469 41.41 21.93 -20.12
N HIS A 470 42.39 22.51 -20.77
CA HIS A 470 43.18 23.60 -20.20
C HIS A 470 42.34 24.90 -20.14
N GLN A 471 42.19 25.44 -18.95
CA GLN A 471 41.26 26.55 -18.66
C GLN A 471 41.44 27.79 -19.51
N GLN A 472 42.70 28.19 -19.77
CA GLN A 472 43.00 29.41 -20.50
C GLN A 472 43.07 29.25 -22.03
N SER A 473 43.54 28.11 -22.54
CA SER A 473 43.70 27.90 -23.97
C SER A 473 42.49 27.23 -24.62
N GLY A 474 41.63 26.54 -23.84
CA GLY A 474 40.55 25.72 -24.33
C GLY A 474 41.00 24.49 -25.11
N GLU A 475 42.23 23.99 -24.86
CA GLU A 475 42.78 22.82 -25.55
C GLU A 475 42.62 21.56 -24.73
N LEU A 476 42.40 20.40 -25.40
CA LEU A 476 42.39 19.09 -24.73
C LEU A 476 43.78 18.75 -24.23
N VAL A 477 43.89 18.41 -22.95
CA VAL A 477 45.14 18.00 -22.31
C VAL A 477 45.44 16.52 -22.54
N ALA A 478 44.38 15.73 -22.67
CA ALA A 478 44.44 14.29 -22.93
C ALA A 478 43.25 13.85 -23.81
N GLU A 479 43.36 12.69 -24.42
CA GLU A 479 42.22 12.10 -25.12
C GLU A 479 41.04 11.84 -24.16
N PRO A 480 39.80 12.07 -24.63
CA PRO A 480 38.62 11.77 -23.83
C PRO A 480 38.55 10.29 -23.46
N ASP A 481 38.09 10.00 -22.25
CA ASP A 481 37.78 8.64 -21.83
C ASP A 481 36.27 8.44 -21.72
N LEU A 482 35.78 7.26 -22.15
CA LEU A 482 34.36 6.93 -22.15
C LEU A 482 34.12 5.64 -21.36
N ILE A 483 33.25 5.73 -20.38
CA ILE A 483 32.85 4.61 -19.52
C ILE A 483 31.34 4.38 -19.67
N SER A 484 30.93 3.15 -19.96
CA SER A 484 29.52 2.79 -20.03
C SER A 484 29.10 1.84 -18.90
N ARG A 485 27.85 1.97 -18.44
CA ARG A 485 27.21 1.05 -17.50
C ARG A 485 25.76 0.79 -17.91
N GLY A 486 25.37 -0.50 -17.89
CA GLY A 486 23.98 -0.89 -18.21
C GLY A 486 23.56 -0.64 -19.65
N PHE A 487 24.49 -0.31 -20.56
CA PHE A 487 24.21 0.12 -21.93
C PHE A 487 24.50 -0.97 -22.96
N MET A 488 25.65 -1.63 -22.88
CA MET A 488 26.11 -2.65 -23.84
C MET A 488 26.83 -3.80 -23.15
N ARG A 489 26.95 -4.95 -23.83
CA ARG A 489 27.83 -6.04 -23.40
C ARG A 489 29.30 -5.60 -23.54
N ALA A 490 30.15 -6.09 -22.63
CA ALA A 490 31.57 -5.70 -22.60
C ALA A 490 32.32 -5.95 -23.93
N GLU A 491 31.99 -7.05 -24.61
CA GLU A 491 32.59 -7.48 -25.88
C GLU A 491 32.25 -6.58 -27.06
N GLU A 492 31.06 -5.98 -27.07
CA GLU A 492 30.58 -5.08 -28.14
C GLU A 492 30.87 -3.61 -27.82
N SER A 493 31.23 -3.32 -26.57
CA SER A 493 31.36 -1.94 -26.07
C SER A 493 32.64 -1.25 -26.60
N GLU A 494 33.74 -1.97 -26.78
CA GLU A 494 35.04 -1.39 -27.11
C GLU A 494 35.04 -0.67 -28.46
N GLU A 495 34.54 -1.32 -29.53
CA GLU A 495 34.43 -0.71 -30.86
C GLU A 495 33.47 0.50 -30.88
N VAL A 496 32.33 0.38 -30.20
CA VAL A 496 31.30 1.44 -30.16
C VAL A 496 31.83 2.63 -29.36
N LEU A 497 32.49 2.41 -28.23
CA LEU A 497 33.06 3.49 -27.40
C LEU A 497 34.24 4.18 -28.12
N GLU A 498 35.09 3.44 -28.87
CA GLU A 498 36.11 4.04 -29.69
C GLU A 498 35.54 4.91 -30.83
N ASN A 499 34.44 4.49 -31.46
CA ASN A 499 33.77 5.32 -32.43
C ASN A 499 33.08 6.54 -31.76
N ALA A 500 32.50 6.38 -30.58
CA ALA A 500 31.96 7.48 -29.80
C ALA A 500 33.02 8.49 -29.38
N LYS A 501 34.25 8.02 -29.03
CA LYS A 501 35.40 8.85 -28.72
C LYS A 501 35.81 9.72 -29.91
N LYS A 502 35.82 9.17 -31.13
CA LYS A 502 36.05 9.93 -32.37
C LYS A 502 35.00 11.03 -32.54
N VAL A 503 33.72 10.73 -32.28
CA VAL A 503 32.64 11.73 -32.34
C VAL A 503 32.87 12.85 -31.34
N VAL A 504 33.34 12.54 -30.12
CA VAL A 504 33.67 13.57 -29.11
C VAL A 504 34.81 14.46 -29.62
N LEU A 505 35.88 13.85 -30.16
CA LEU A 505 37.06 14.59 -30.70
C LEU A 505 36.66 15.49 -31.89
N GLU A 506 35.87 14.96 -32.83
CA GLU A 506 35.37 15.73 -33.99
C GLU A 506 34.47 16.87 -33.55
N THR A 507 33.57 16.62 -32.60
CA THR A 507 32.68 17.65 -32.06
C THR A 507 33.51 18.74 -31.37
N PHE A 508 34.42 18.36 -30.52
CA PHE A 508 35.30 19.31 -29.82
C PHE A 508 36.14 20.13 -30.79
N ALA A 509 36.72 19.51 -31.84
CA ALA A 509 37.45 20.22 -32.88
C ALA A 509 36.59 21.23 -33.65
N GLY A 510 35.27 20.97 -33.81
CA GLY A 510 34.34 21.87 -34.46
C GLY A 510 33.85 23.04 -33.59
N ILE A 511 34.08 23.00 -32.27
CA ILE A 511 33.74 24.11 -31.37
C ILE A 511 34.76 25.24 -31.53
N ASN A 512 34.28 26.49 -31.62
CA ASN A 512 35.17 27.65 -31.70
C ASN A 512 35.98 27.84 -30.40
N ARG A 513 37.12 28.52 -30.48
CA ARG A 513 38.04 28.64 -29.36
C ARG A 513 37.45 29.35 -28.14
N GLU A 514 36.59 30.31 -28.35
CA GLU A 514 35.94 31.09 -27.30
C GLU A 514 34.94 30.20 -26.50
N THR A 515 34.16 29.37 -27.19
CA THR A 515 33.23 28.42 -26.60
C THR A 515 33.94 27.24 -25.89
N ARG A 516 35.17 26.86 -26.32
CA ARG A 516 35.93 25.79 -25.65
C ARG A 516 36.34 26.13 -24.21
N THR A 517 36.40 27.42 -23.86
CA THR A 517 36.68 27.87 -22.50
C THR A 517 35.45 27.92 -21.62
N ASP A 518 34.27 27.61 -22.16
CA ASP A 518 33.01 27.46 -21.41
C ASP A 518 32.65 25.96 -21.24
N PRO A 519 32.88 25.36 -20.04
CA PRO A 519 32.60 23.95 -19.81
C PRO A 519 31.15 23.57 -20.00
N ALA A 520 30.19 24.47 -19.77
CA ALA A 520 28.77 24.21 -19.90
C ALA A 520 28.37 24.00 -21.37
N GLU A 521 28.85 24.86 -22.25
CA GLU A 521 28.64 24.76 -23.70
C GLU A 521 29.29 23.52 -24.29
N VAL A 522 30.55 23.22 -23.90
CA VAL A 522 31.23 22.01 -24.36
C VAL A 522 30.48 20.75 -23.92
N LYS A 523 30.01 20.69 -22.66
CA LYS A 523 29.20 19.55 -22.17
C LYS A 523 27.94 19.37 -23.00
N GLU A 524 27.27 20.44 -23.34
CA GLU A 524 26.03 20.37 -24.09
C GLU A 524 26.24 19.91 -25.55
N GLU A 525 27.25 20.43 -26.23
CA GLU A 525 27.56 20.02 -27.61
C GLU A 525 28.01 18.55 -27.68
N VAL A 526 28.86 18.10 -26.76
CA VAL A 526 29.29 16.70 -26.66
C VAL A 526 28.06 15.80 -26.36
N ARG A 527 27.20 16.20 -25.43
CA ARG A 527 25.97 15.46 -25.10
C ARG A 527 25.07 15.31 -26.33
N LYS A 528 24.82 16.38 -27.06
CA LYS A 528 23.98 16.37 -28.28
C LYS A 528 24.59 15.47 -29.37
N ALA A 529 25.87 15.54 -29.58
CA ALA A 529 26.57 14.75 -30.59
C ALA A 529 26.50 13.25 -30.27
N LEU A 530 26.81 12.87 -29.05
CA LEU A 530 26.77 11.47 -28.61
C LEU A 530 25.34 10.90 -28.59
N ARG A 531 24.36 11.66 -28.12
CA ARG A 531 22.93 11.23 -28.21
C ARG A 531 22.52 10.96 -29.66
N ARG A 532 22.95 11.81 -30.61
CA ARG A 532 22.69 11.61 -32.03
C ARG A 532 23.40 10.37 -32.56
N PHE A 533 24.67 10.17 -32.17
CA PHE A 533 25.46 9.00 -32.54
C PHE A 533 24.85 7.69 -32.07
N PHE A 534 24.54 7.57 -30.77
CA PHE A 534 23.95 6.34 -30.19
C PHE A 534 22.58 6.04 -30.77
N ARG A 535 21.73 7.06 -30.94
CA ARG A 535 20.44 6.89 -31.61
C ARG A 535 20.57 6.37 -33.04
N LYS A 536 21.51 6.92 -33.82
CA LYS A 536 21.68 6.54 -35.23
C LYS A 536 22.33 5.16 -35.36
N LYS A 537 23.29 4.83 -34.49
CA LYS A 537 24.10 3.60 -34.61
C LYS A 537 23.42 2.41 -33.94
N LEU A 538 22.69 2.60 -32.83
CA LEU A 538 22.20 1.55 -31.95
C LEU A 538 20.70 1.63 -31.68
N GLU A 539 20.01 2.69 -32.11
CA GLU A 539 18.61 2.97 -31.78
C GLU A 539 18.34 2.98 -30.26
N ARG A 540 19.35 3.39 -29.46
CA ARG A 540 19.31 3.48 -27.99
C ARG A 540 19.54 4.90 -27.52
N HIS A 541 19.06 5.22 -26.32
CA HIS A 541 19.06 6.57 -25.74
C HIS A 541 19.76 6.64 -24.38
N PRO A 542 21.04 6.22 -24.24
CA PRO A 542 21.69 6.22 -22.94
C PRO A 542 21.76 7.62 -22.33
N VAL A 543 21.78 7.67 -21.01
CA VAL A 543 22.08 8.91 -20.28
C VAL A 543 23.53 9.28 -20.52
N VAL A 544 23.76 10.35 -21.27
CA VAL A 544 25.13 10.83 -21.58
C VAL A 544 25.52 11.91 -20.57
N LEU A 545 26.61 11.66 -19.83
CA LEU A 545 27.12 12.53 -18.78
C LEU A 545 28.54 13.02 -19.14
N PRO A 546 28.70 14.17 -19.82
CA PRO A 546 30.03 14.76 -20.04
C PRO A 546 30.53 15.39 -18.73
N TYR A 547 31.73 15.00 -18.34
CA TYR A 547 32.46 15.54 -17.21
C TYR A 547 33.75 16.21 -17.69
N ILE A 548 33.93 17.50 -17.39
CA ILE A 548 35.10 18.27 -17.79
C ILE A 548 35.96 18.55 -16.56
N ILE A 549 37.25 18.21 -16.66
CA ILE A 549 38.27 18.54 -15.69
C ILE A 549 39.02 19.75 -16.25
N GLU A 550 38.95 20.87 -15.56
CA GLU A 550 39.71 22.07 -15.90
C GLU A 550 41.09 21.97 -15.25
N THR A 551 42.16 22.16 -16.07
CA THR A 551 43.55 22.05 -15.62
C THR A 551 44.33 23.34 -15.88
#